data_63ba004dffbd05fcf97a9d05a613ebea
#
_entry.id   63ba004dffbd05fcf97a9d05a613ebea
#
_cell.length_a   1.000
_cell.length_b   1.000
_cell.length_c   1.000
_cell.angle_alpha   90.00
_cell.angle_beta   90.00
_cell.angle_gamma   90.00
#
_symmetry.space_group_name_H-M   'P 1'
#
loop_
_entity.id
_entity.type
_entity.pdbx_description
1 polymer ?
#
loop_
_entity_poly.entity_id
_entity_poly.type
_entity_poly.pdbx_seq_one_letter_code
_entity_poly.pdbx_strand_id
1 'polypeptide(L)'
;AWMNCEIISSSGKEGNAVLLNGFLLFDCGISWKRLKPYANRIRLVFLTHIHGDHFNIKTIRKLNQTRPLLRFVCAANLITPLVTQARVPLDKILLVRPEDEPGKTHDFLTGTDITMSSFHLLHDVPNVGWIVNVSGGEEPGTAMYATDTHHIPIAAPGLDLYMIEAN
;
A
#
# COMPACT_ATOMS: atom_id res chain seq x y z
N ALA A 1 -0.54 -19.45 -11.50
CA ALA A 1 0.40 -18.41 -11.94
C ALA A 1 1.15 -17.81 -10.74
N TRP A 2 2.24 -17.14 -10.98
CA TRP A 2 3.01 -16.46 -9.94
C TRP A 2 2.42 -15.06 -9.67
N MET A 3 2.63 -14.56 -8.45
CA MET A 3 2.33 -13.16 -8.16
C MET A 3 3.09 -12.26 -9.14
N ASN A 4 2.44 -11.21 -9.60
CA ASN A 4 3.00 -10.27 -10.56
C ASN A 4 3.19 -8.89 -9.93
N CYS A 5 4.40 -8.35 -10.05
CA CYS A 5 4.75 -7.03 -9.53
C CYS A 5 5.13 -6.12 -10.69
N GLU A 6 4.47 -4.98 -10.79
CA GLU A 6 4.84 -3.93 -11.75
C GLU A 6 5.26 -2.68 -10.98
N ILE A 7 6.52 -2.29 -11.13
CA ILE A 7 7.02 -1.04 -10.55
C ILE A 7 6.64 0.09 -11.49
N ILE A 8 5.61 0.86 -11.14
CA ILE A 8 5.20 2.02 -11.93
C ILE A 8 6.24 3.11 -11.80
N SER A 9 6.73 3.35 -10.57
CA SER A 9 7.82 4.25 -10.29
C SER A 9 8.46 3.90 -8.95
N SER A 10 9.78 4.10 -8.87
CA SER A 10 10.54 3.95 -7.63
C SER A 10 11.61 5.04 -7.62
N SER A 11 11.24 6.23 -7.17
CA SER A 11 12.08 7.43 -7.25
C SER A 11 11.67 8.46 -6.20
N GLY A 12 12.65 9.04 -5.52
CA GLY A 12 12.41 10.18 -4.63
C GLY A 12 11.92 11.43 -5.36
N LYS A 13 12.26 11.56 -6.64
CA LYS A 13 11.89 12.71 -7.46
C LYS A 13 10.52 12.55 -8.14
N GLU A 14 10.30 11.41 -8.76
CA GLU A 14 9.07 11.14 -9.53
C GLU A 14 8.01 10.42 -8.73
N GLY A 15 8.37 9.93 -7.56
CA GLY A 15 7.48 9.25 -6.64
C GLY A 15 7.55 7.74 -6.72
N ASN A 16 6.78 7.11 -5.83
CA ASN A 16 6.76 5.68 -5.65
C ASN A 16 5.34 5.14 -5.80
N ALA A 17 5.20 4.10 -6.59
CA ALA A 17 3.96 3.34 -6.75
C ALA A 17 4.29 1.98 -7.35
N VAL A 18 3.83 0.93 -6.69
CA VAL A 18 4.05 -0.46 -7.12
C VAL A 18 2.71 -1.16 -7.19
N LEU A 19 2.46 -1.86 -8.28
CA LEU A 19 1.20 -2.57 -8.52
C LEU A 19 1.42 -4.08 -8.41
N LEU A 20 0.71 -4.71 -7.50
CA LEU A 20 0.75 -6.16 -7.29
C LEU A 20 -0.48 -6.80 -7.91
N ASN A 21 -0.27 -7.83 -8.72
CA ASN A 21 -1.34 -8.59 -9.39
C ASN A 21 -2.31 -7.72 -10.20
N GLY A 22 -1.88 -6.52 -10.59
CA GLY A 22 -2.67 -5.61 -11.40
C GLY A 22 -3.75 -4.82 -10.65
N PHE A 23 -4.02 -5.08 -9.37
CA PHE A 23 -5.13 -4.43 -8.65
C PHE A 23 -4.81 -3.94 -7.23
N LEU A 24 -3.68 -4.31 -6.66
CA LEU A 24 -3.23 -3.84 -5.34
C LEU A 24 -2.11 -2.82 -5.54
N LEU A 25 -2.38 -1.56 -5.20
CA LEU A 25 -1.40 -0.49 -5.32
C LEU A 25 -0.72 -0.27 -3.96
N PHE A 26 0.62 -0.26 -3.95
CA PHE A 26 1.42 0.09 -2.79
C PHE A 26 2.04 1.46 -3.01
N ASP A 27 1.67 2.40 -2.15
CA ASP A 27 1.95 3.81 -2.22
C ASP A 27 1.37 4.51 -3.46
N CYS A 28 1.14 5.79 -3.33
CA CYS A 28 0.53 6.62 -4.36
C CYS A 28 1.23 7.99 -4.37
N GLY A 29 2.53 7.96 -4.69
CA GLY A 29 3.38 9.14 -4.67
C GLY A 29 3.69 9.71 -6.06
N ILE A 30 3.04 9.22 -7.10
CA ILE A 30 3.27 9.62 -8.49
C ILE A 30 2.20 10.59 -8.98
N SER A 31 2.47 11.25 -10.11
CA SER A 31 1.50 12.13 -10.75
C SER A 31 0.28 11.35 -11.25
N TRP A 32 -0.84 12.02 -11.35
CA TRP A 32 -2.06 11.42 -11.92
C TRP A 32 -1.84 10.95 -13.37
N LYS A 33 -1.10 11.71 -14.15
CA LYS A 33 -0.77 11.35 -15.53
C LYS A 33 -0.12 9.97 -15.63
N ARG A 34 0.76 9.65 -14.68
CA ARG A 34 1.44 8.34 -14.63
C ARG A 34 0.55 7.23 -14.09
N LEU A 35 -0.31 7.54 -13.12
CA LEU A 35 -1.19 6.54 -12.50
C LEU A 35 -2.42 6.22 -13.37
N LYS A 36 -2.94 7.21 -14.08
CA LYS A 36 -4.19 7.10 -14.83
C LYS A 36 -4.32 5.84 -15.70
N PRO A 37 -3.28 5.38 -16.43
CA PRO A 37 -3.39 4.17 -17.24
C PRO A 37 -3.73 2.90 -16.46
N TYR A 38 -3.46 2.90 -15.15
CA TYR A 38 -3.69 1.74 -14.26
C TYR A 38 -4.95 1.88 -13.41
N ALA A 39 -5.52 3.09 -13.33
CA ALA A 39 -6.51 3.45 -12.33
C ALA A 39 -7.76 2.55 -12.35
N ASN A 40 -8.23 2.14 -13.52
CA ASN A 40 -9.44 1.33 -13.64
C ASN A 40 -9.30 -0.09 -13.11
N ARG A 41 -8.08 -0.56 -12.85
CA ARG A 41 -7.81 -1.89 -12.31
C ARG A 41 -7.59 -1.89 -10.80
N ILE A 42 -7.26 -0.73 -10.22
CA ILE A 42 -6.90 -0.62 -8.81
C ILE A 42 -8.14 -0.80 -7.94
N ARG A 43 -8.07 -1.69 -6.95
CA ARG A 43 -9.13 -1.95 -5.99
C ARG A 43 -8.77 -1.55 -4.57
N LEU A 44 -7.48 -1.65 -4.21
CA LEU A 44 -6.96 -1.30 -2.89
C LEU A 44 -5.67 -0.52 -3.03
N VAL A 45 -5.49 0.47 -2.16
CA VAL A 45 -4.25 1.26 -2.06
C VAL A 45 -3.71 1.11 -0.64
N PHE A 46 -2.50 0.56 -0.52
CA PHE A 46 -1.78 0.43 0.74
C PHE A 46 -0.81 1.59 0.87
N LEU A 47 -0.94 2.38 1.93
CA LEU A 47 -0.10 3.56 2.14
C LEU A 47 0.86 3.32 3.30
N THR A 48 2.10 3.80 3.16
CA THR A 48 3.16 3.57 4.13
C THR A 48 3.41 4.77 5.04
N HIS A 49 3.54 5.97 4.49
CA HIS A 49 3.82 7.18 5.25
C HIS A 49 3.47 8.46 4.47
N ILE A 50 3.63 9.62 5.13
CA ILE A 50 3.09 10.91 4.65
C ILE A 50 3.97 11.62 3.62
N HIS A 51 5.23 11.25 3.42
CA HIS A 51 6.10 11.94 2.48
C HIS A 51 5.49 12.00 1.08
N GLY A 52 5.63 13.14 0.40
CA GLY A 52 4.96 13.41 -0.87
C GLY A 52 5.30 12.44 -2.01
N ASP A 53 6.48 11.82 -1.97
CA ASP A 53 6.89 10.82 -2.94
C ASP A 53 6.26 9.43 -2.69
N HIS A 54 5.49 9.30 -1.61
CA HIS A 54 4.67 8.12 -1.28
C HIS A 54 3.19 8.46 -1.12
N PHE A 55 2.88 9.72 -0.90
CA PHE A 55 1.55 10.22 -0.59
C PHE A 55 1.29 11.50 -1.37
N ASN A 56 0.89 11.37 -2.63
CA ASN A 56 0.57 12.53 -3.48
C ASN A 56 -0.92 12.86 -3.30
N ILE A 57 -1.20 13.95 -2.58
CA ILE A 57 -2.56 14.34 -2.23
C ILE A 57 -3.44 14.53 -3.46
N LYS A 58 -2.93 15.19 -4.51
CA LYS A 58 -3.69 15.45 -5.73
C LYS A 58 -4.04 14.16 -6.46
N THR A 59 -3.09 13.24 -6.54
CA THR A 59 -3.27 11.95 -7.20
C THR A 59 -4.24 11.06 -6.42
N ILE A 60 -4.10 11.01 -5.10
CA ILE A 60 -5.01 10.25 -4.23
C ILE A 60 -6.43 10.79 -4.38
N ARG A 61 -6.60 12.11 -4.35
CA ARG A 61 -7.90 12.75 -4.55
C ARG A 61 -8.52 12.35 -5.89
N LYS A 62 -7.73 12.41 -6.95
CA LYS A 62 -8.20 12.08 -8.30
C LYS A 62 -8.57 10.61 -8.43
N LEU A 63 -7.76 9.73 -7.87
CA LEU A 63 -8.02 8.29 -7.85
C LEU A 63 -9.33 7.99 -7.11
N ASN A 64 -9.53 8.60 -5.93
CA ASN A 64 -10.75 8.46 -5.16
C ASN A 64 -12.00 8.90 -5.95
N GLN A 65 -11.90 10.02 -6.67
CA GLN A 65 -13.00 10.52 -7.50
C GLN A 65 -13.31 9.60 -8.68
N THR A 66 -12.27 9.03 -9.27
CA THR A 66 -12.39 8.18 -10.47
C THR A 66 -12.88 6.77 -10.12
N ARG A 67 -12.58 6.29 -8.90
CA ARG A 67 -12.85 4.92 -8.46
C ARG A 67 -13.69 4.92 -7.18
N PRO A 68 -15.04 5.02 -7.28
CA PRO A 68 -15.90 5.16 -6.10
C PRO A 68 -15.83 3.99 -5.12
N LEU A 69 -15.54 2.78 -5.59
CA LEU A 69 -15.51 1.57 -4.75
C LEU A 69 -14.10 1.22 -4.23
N LEU A 70 -13.08 1.95 -4.66
CA LEU A 70 -11.70 1.75 -4.22
C LEU A 70 -11.57 2.10 -2.75
N ARG A 71 -10.75 1.35 -2.02
CA ARG A 71 -10.46 1.59 -0.61
C ARG A 71 -8.98 1.84 -0.38
N PHE A 72 -8.71 2.63 0.67
CA PHE A 72 -7.36 2.95 1.12
C PHE A 72 -7.07 2.22 2.43
N VAL A 73 -5.92 1.60 2.52
CA VAL A 73 -5.48 0.83 3.69
C VAL A 73 -4.29 1.53 4.32
N CYS A 74 -4.38 1.89 5.58
CA CYS A 74 -3.31 2.64 6.25
C CYS A 74 -3.33 2.48 7.77
N ALA A 75 -2.27 2.95 8.43
CA ALA A 75 -2.24 3.13 9.87
C ALA A 75 -2.95 4.43 10.27
N ALA A 76 -3.22 4.59 11.56
CA ALA A 76 -4.06 5.69 12.09
C ALA A 76 -3.53 7.08 11.75
N ASN A 77 -2.21 7.27 11.67
CA ASN A 77 -1.61 8.58 11.40
C ASN A 77 -1.96 9.17 10.04
N LEU A 78 -2.39 8.35 9.07
CA LEU A 78 -2.74 8.82 7.74
C LEU A 78 -4.23 9.12 7.55
N ILE A 79 -5.07 8.81 8.53
CA ILE A 79 -6.52 9.06 8.42
C ILE A 79 -6.80 10.56 8.23
N THR A 80 -6.24 11.42 9.08
CA THR A 80 -6.49 12.85 9.00
C THR A 80 -6.08 13.45 7.65
N PRO A 81 -4.86 13.26 7.15
CA PRO A 81 -4.51 13.80 5.82
C PRO A 81 -5.34 13.18 4.68
N LEU A 82 -5.72 11.91 4.76
CA LEU A 82 -6.60 11.31 3.76
C LEU A 82 -7.95 12.00 3.71
N VAL A 83 -8.58 12.20 4.86
CA VAL A 83 -9.91 12.80 4.96
C VAL A 83 -9.89 14.30 4.65
N THR A 84 -8.98 15.04 5.29
CA THR A 84 -8.99 16.51 5.22
C THR A 84 -8.31 17.09 3.99
N GLN A 85 -7.26 16.45 3.50
CA GLN A 85 -6.47 16.95 2.37
C GLN A 85 -6.80 16.23 1.07
N ALA A 86 -6.84 14.91 1.08
CA ALA A 86 -7.13 14.12 -0.11
C ALA A 86 -8.64 13.90 -0.35
N ARG A 87 -9.49 14.33 0.57
CA ARG A 87 -10.95 14.26 0.46
C ARG A 87 -11.48 12.83 0.32
N VAL A 88 -10.82 11.89 0.94
CA VAL A 88 -11.25 10.49 0.98
C VAL A 88 -12.30 10.33 2.09
N PRO A 89 -13.50 9.80 1.80
CA PRO A 89 -14.48 9.52 2.85
C PRO A 89 -13.96 8.49 3.84
N LEU A 90 -14.28 8.69 5.11
CA LEU A 90 -13.80 7.81 6.18
C LEU A 90 -14.19 6.34 5.97
N ASP A 91 -15.38 6.09 5.42
CA ASP A 91 -15.88 4.74 5.14
C ASP A 91 -15.11 4.00 4.03
N LYS A 92 -14.25 4.70 3.29
CA LYS A 92 -13.35 4.11 2.29
C LYS A 92 -11.96 3.79 2.86
N ILE A 93 -11.71 4.09 4.11
CA ILE A 93 -10.42 3.89 4.77
C ILE A 93 -10.50 2.65 5.66
N LEU A 94 -9.59 1.71 5.41
CA LEU A 94 -9.41 0.53 6.24
C LEU A 94 -8.22 0.75 7.15
N LEU A 95 -8.49 0.83 8.44
CA LEU A 95 -7.44 1.04 9.44
C LEU A 95 -6.82 -0.30 9.81
N VAL A 96 -5.51 -0.40 9.68
CA VAL A 96 -4.74 -1.56 10.12
C VAL A 96 -3.71 -1.10 11.15
N ARG A 97 -3.73 -1.73 12.33
CA ARG A 97 -2.78 -1.42 13.39
C ARG A 97 -1.44 -2.10 13.09
N PRO A 98 -0.32 -1.33 13.06
CA PRO A 98 1.01 -1.92 12.92
C PRO A 98 1.35 -2.80 14.13
N GLU A 99 1.97 -3.94 13.88
CA GLU A 99 2.38 -4.91 14.88
C GLU A 99 3.87 -4.81 15.17
N ASP A 100 4.27 -5.10 16.42
CA ASP A 100 5.68 -5.22 16.78
C ASP A 100 6.28 -6.51 16.20
N GLU A 101 5.44 -7.55 16.09
CA GLU A 101 5.79 -8.81 15.46
C GLU A 101 4.80 -9.10 14.33
N PRO A 102 5.24 -9.03 13.08
CA PRO A 102 4.37 -9.26 11.92
C PRO A 102 3.85 -10.69 11.85
N GLY A 103 2.65 -10.81 11.35
CA GLY A 103 1.98 -12.09 11.16
C GLY A 103 1.13 -12.54 12.34
N LYS A 104 1.05 -11.77 13.43
CA LYS A 104 0.17 -12.09 14.55
C LYS A 104 -1.27 -11.67 14.35
N THR A 105 -1.49 -10.57 13.63
CA THR A 105 -2.83 -10.05 13.38
C THR A 105 -3.04 -9.88 11.90
N HIS A 106 -4.12 -10.45 11.40
CA HIS A 106 -4.52 -10.33 10.01
C HIS A 106 -5.91 -9.71 9.96
N ASP A 107 -6.01 -8.57 9.30
CA ASP A 107 -7.30 -7.96 9.00
C ASP A 107 -7.81 -8.49 7.67
N PHE A 108 -9.05 -8.98 7.71
CA PHE A 108 -9.71 -9.49 6.52
C PHE A 108 -10.51 -8.38 5.86
N LEU A 109 -10.36 -8.24 4.58
CA LEU A 109 -11.28 -7.45 3.78
C LEU A 109 -12.50 -8.33 3.50
N THR A 110 -13.62 -7.99 4.09
CA THR A 110 -14.86 -8.72 3.91
C THR A 110 -15.20 -8.87 2.43
N GLY A 111 -15.43 -10.11 2.00
CA GLY A 111 -15.77 -10.42 0.62
C GLY A 111 -14.58 -10.50 -0.34
N THR A 112 -13.35 -10.52 0.20
CA THR A 112 -12.13 -10.74 -0.60
C THR A 112 -11.33 -11.90 -0.05
N ASP A 113 -10.40 -12.42 -0.88
CA ASP A 113 -9.44 -13.45 -0.48
C ASP A 113 -8.11 -12.83 -0.03
N ILE A 114 -8.17 -11.63 0.56
CA ILE A 114 -6.99 -10.86 0.92
C ILE A 114 -6.94 -10.66 2.43
N THR A 115 -5.81 -11.04 3.03
CA THR A 115 -5.48 -10.71 4.41
C THR A 115 -4.24 -9.85 4.42
N MET A 116 -4.09 -9.02 5.46
CA MET A 116 -2.97 -8.10 5.57
C MET A 116 -2.52 -7.92 7.01
N SER A 117 -1.24 -7.63 7.17
CA SER A 117 -0.68 -7.14 8.42
C SER A 117 0.30 -6.02 8.11
N SER A 118 0.54 -5.17 9.08
CA SER A 118 1.54 -4.11 8.96
C SER A 118 2.51 -4.13 10.14
N PHE A 119 3.67 -3.53 9.95
CA PHE A 119 4.71 -3.44 10.96
C PHE A 119 5.42 -2.10 10.87
N HIS A 120 5.92 -1.62 12.02
CA HIS A 120 6.62 -0.35 12.07
C HIS A 120 7.98 -0.43 11.36
N LEU A 121 8.30 0.63 10.62
CA LEU A 121 9.62 0.82 10.01
C LEU A 121 10.25 2.08 10.57
N LEU A 122 11.57 2.04 10.78
CA LEU A 122 12.31 3.17 11.28
C LEU A 122 12.49 4.22 10.18
N HIS A 123 11.99 5.43 10.44
CA HIS A 123 12.04 6.56 9.51
C HIS A 123 11.86 7.85 10.29
N ASP A 124 12.07 9.02 9.68
CA ASP A 124 11.89 10.34 10.33
C ASP A 124 10.42 10.69 10.61
N VAL A 125 9.50 10.02 9.94
CA VAL A 125 8.04 10.08 10.19
C VAL A 125 7.50 8.68 10.41
N PRO A 126 6.28 8.52 10.99
CA PRO A 126 5.67 7.20 11.11
C PRO A 126 5.61 6.51 9.75
N ASN A 127 6.24 5.34 9.65
CA ASN A 127 6.32 4.54 8.44
C ASN A 127 5.98 3.09 8.76
N VAL A 128 5.25 2.44 7.86
CA VAL A 128 4.88 1.04 8.01
C VAL A 128 5.24 0.24 6.77
N GLY A 129 5.56 -1.03 6.98
CA GLY A 129 5.61 -2.03 5.93
C GLY A 129 4.34 -2.86 5.93
N TRP A 130 4.12 -3.58 4.86
CA TRP A 130 2.94 -4.42 4.64
C TRP A 130 3.32 -5.84 4.32
N ILE A 131 2.58 -6.80 4.88
CA ILE A 131 2.55 -8.17 4.41
C ILE A 131 1.13 -8.46 3.97
N VAL A 132 0.96 -8.85 2.71
CA VAL A 132 -0.35 -9.10 2.11
C VAL A 132 -0.38 -10.52 1.58
N ASN A 133 -1.41 -11.27 1.98
CA ASN A 133 -1.67 -12.60 1.45
C ASN A 133 -2.90 -12.56 0.54
N VAL A 134 -2.74 -13.09 -0.66
CA VAL A 134 -3.83 -13.31 -1.61
C VAL A 134 -4.03 -14.81 -1.71
N SER A 135 -5.16 -15.32 -1.23
CA SER A 135 -5.43 -16.76 -1.17
C SER A 135 -6.27 -17.27 -2.33
N GLY A 136 -6.86 -16.40 -3.13
CA GLY A 136 -7.70 -16.76 -4.27
C GLY A 136 -7.22 -16.14 -5.57
N GLY A 137 -7.97 -16.42 -6.66
CA GLY A 137 -7.68 -15.88 -7.98
C GLY A 137 -6.57 -16.61 -8.73
N GLU A 138 -6.07 -15.98 -9.76
CA GLU A 138 -5.07 -16.57 -10.67
C GLU A 138 -3.63 -16.44 -10.16
N GLU A 139 -3.37 -15.51 -9.26
CA GLU A 139 -2.02 -15.15 -8.80
C GLU A 139 -1.95 -15.15 -7.27
N PRO A 140 -2.19 -16.31 -6.61
CA PRO A 140 -2.13 -16.37 -5.14
C PRO A 140 -0.69 -16.27 -4.63
N GLY A 141 -0.55 -15.86 -3.38
CA GLY A 141 0.74 -15.79 -2.73
C GLY A 141 0.77 -14.77 -1.61
N THR A 142 1.94 -14.63 -1.01
CA THR A 142 2.19 -13.66 0.06
C THR A 142 3.33 -12.75 -0.34
N ALA A 143 3.12 -11.44 -0.21
CA ALA A 143 4.10 -10.42 -0.57
C ALA A 143 4.38 -9.48 0.59
N MET A 144 5.61 -8.96 0.65
CA MET A 144 6.02 -7.91 1.57
C MET A 144 6.34 -6.64 0.78
N TYR A 145 5.90 -5.49 1.30
CA TYR A 145 6.29 -4.17 0.81
C TYR A 145 6.88 -3.35 1.95
N ALA A 146 8.14 -2.95 1.81
CA ALA A 146 8.84 -2.14 2.80
C ALA A 146 9.75 -1.13 2.09
N THR A 147 9.58 0.17 2.38
CA THR A 147 10.33 1.24 1.75
C THR A 147 10.88 2.23 2.77
N ASP A 148 11.88 3.00 2.35
CA ASP A 148 12.47 4.09 3.13
C ASP A 148 12.94 3.65 4.51
N THR A 149 13.62 2.49 4.56
CA THR A 149 14.16 1.97 5.81
C THR A 149 15.54 1.37 5.56
N HIS A 150 16.42 1.47 6.56
CA HIS A 150 17.72 0.82 6.56
C HIS A 150 17.67 -0.55 7.24
N HIS A 151 16.57 -0.88 7.88
CA HIS A 151 16.44 -2.10 8.65
C HIS A 151 15.00 -2.59 8.64
N ILE A 152 14.81 -3.85 8.36
CA ILE A 152 13.52 -4.51 8.48
C ILE A 152 13.53 -5.29 9.79
N PRO A 153 12.71 -4.87 10.79
CA PRO A 153 12.79 -5.40 12.16
C PRO A 153 12.16 -6.77 12.33
N ILE A 154 11.87 -7.46 11.23
CA ILE A 154 11.16 -8.72 11.25
C ILE A 154 11.86 -9.77 10.42
N ALA A 155 11.73 -11.02 10.83
CA ALA A 155 12.06 -12.16 10.01
C ALA A 155 10.78 -12.63 9.32
N ALA A 156 10.77 -12.56 7.99
CA ALA A 156 9.64 -13.03 7.18
C ALA A 156 10.16 -13.97 6.08
N PRO A 157 10.66 -15.17 6.47
CA PRO A 157 11.13 -16.14 5.48
C PRO A 157 9.96 -16.79 4.75
N GLY A 158 10.20 -17.25 3.52
CA GLY A 158 9.26 -18.06 2.78
C GLY A 158 8.11 -17.30 2.13
N LEU A 159 8.22 -16.00 1.95
CA LEU A 159 7.25 -15.24 1.16
C LEU A 159 7.51 -15.45 -0.34
N ASP A 160 6.46 -15.26 -1.13
CA ASP A 160 6.54 -15.42 -2.58
C ASP A 160 7.17 -14.21 -3.26
N LEU A 161 7.03 -13.02 -2.67
CA LEU A 161 7.55 -11.79 -3.26
C LEU A 161 7.97 -10.80 -2.18
N TYR A 162 9.14 -10.18 -2.39
CA TYR A 162 9.66 -9.11 -1.53
C TYR A 162 9.82 -7.85 -2.38
N MET A 163 9.01 -6.82 -2.07
CA MET A 163 9.09 -5.50 -2.68
C MET A 163 9.74 -4.55 -1.68
N ILE A 164 11.07 -4.48 -1.73
CA ILE A 164 11.86 -3.76 -0.72
C ILE A 164 12.68 -2.69 -1.40
N GLU A 165 12.61 -1.48 -0.85
CA GLU A 165 13.45 -0.37 -1.23
C GLU A 165 14.18 0.16 -0.01
N ALA A 166 15.51 0.16 -0.05
CA ALA A 166 16.37 0.69 1.00
C ALA A 166 17.01 2.00 0.51
N ASN A 167 16.74 3.08 1.21
CA ASN A 167 17.34 4.38 0.93
C ASN A 167 18.24 4.82 2.08
#